data_2eb59b6d161b3ac184388f231eee66bf
#
_entry.id   2eb59b6d161b3ac184388f231eee66bf
#
_cell.length_a   1.000
_cell.length_b   1.000
_cell.length_c   1.000
_cell.angle_alpha   90.00
_cell.angle_beta   90.00
_cell.angle_gamma   90.00
#
_symmetry.space_group_name_H-M   'P 1'
#
loop_
_entity.id
_entity.type
_entity.pdbx_description
1 polymer ?
#
loop_
_entity_poly.entity_id
_entity_poly.type
_entity_poly.pdbx_seq_one_letter_code
_entity_poly.pdbx_strand_id
1 'polypeptide(L)'
;FLLNDVSNKKRIPWIYGAAVGSSGLTMTIIPRQTPCFRCIMESPPLPGSTPTCDTAGILSPIASIVSSLQVTEAIKILTGKTKQLNSKLLCLDIWKNSWQWLEIASSSESHDCPVCHSGKLEFLKGDHSTSTTTLCGRDSVQIFQPKGKKVNLPELGRRLQLLGSVSFNRFLLRFKCKDAEIIVFLDGRSIVKGTSNHQLARSLYSRYIGN
;
A
#
# COMPACT_ATOMS: atom_id res chain seq x y z
N PHE A 1 -0.68 -5.17 -4.22
CA PHE A 1 -0.32 -5.60 -5.59
C PHE A 1 1.15 -5.95 -5.69
N LEU A 2 2.08 -5.05 -5.31
CA LEU A 2 3.52 -5.35 -5.34
C LEU A 2 3.89 -6.57 -4.47
N LEU A 3 3.33 -6.67 -3.26
CA LEU A 3 3.52 -7.85 -2.40
C LEU A 3 3.03 -9.13 -3.07
N ASN A 4 1.91 -9.07 -3.78
CA ASN A 4 1.38 -10.21 -4.52
C ASN A 4 2.33 -10.65 -5.64
N ASP A 5 2.90 -9.72 -6.39
CA ASP A 5 3.87 -10.01 -7.44
C ASP A 5 5.15 -10.63 -6.86
N VAL A 6 5.68 -10.06 -5.77
CA VAL A 6 6.86 -10.59 -5.07
C VAL A 6 6.59 -12.00 -4.53
N SER A 7 5.44 -12.19 -3.87
CA SER A 7 5.02 -13.50 -3.36
C SER A 7 4.99 -14.54 -4.48
N ASN A 8 4.34 -14.25 -5.59
CA ASN A 8 4.26 -15.16 -6.73
C ASN A 8 5.65 -15.45 -7.35
N LYS A 9 6.49 -14.42 -7.53
CA LYS A 9 7.86 -14.57 -8.07
C LYS A 9 8.75 -15.42 -7.18
N LYS A 10 8.71 -15.13 -5.87
CA LYS A 10 9.58 -15.78 -4.88
C LYS A 10 8.99 -17.05 -4.28
N ARG A 11 7.72 -17.34 -4.59
CA ARG A 11 6.95 -18.46 -4.01
C ARG A 11 6.88 -18.41 -2.48
N ILE A 12 6.72 -17.20 -1.95
CA ILE A 12 6.61 -16.97 -0.50
C ILE A 12 5.14 -16.82 -0.15
N PRO A 13 4.58 -17.68 0.73
CA PRO A 13 3.24 -17.49 1.28
C PRO A 13 3.10 -16.15 1.99
N TRP A 14 1.92 -15.57 1.94
CA TRP A 14 1.59 -14.38 2.72
C TRP A 14 0.11 -14.37 3.11
N ILE A 15 -0.24 -13.59 4.11
CA ILE A 15 -1.61 -13.52 4.61
C ILE A 15 -2.09 -12.07 4.41
N TYR A 16 -3.05 -11.93 3.48
CA TYR A 16 -3.72 -10.67 3.25
C TYR A 16 -4.63 -10.32 4.43
N GLY A 17 -4.62 -9.07 4.85
CA GLY A 17 -5.53 -8.51 5.83
C GLY A 17 -5.82 -7.05 5.53
N ALA A 18 -7.09 -6.67 5.66
CA ALA A 18 -7.55 -5.29 5.55
C ALA A 18 -8.64 -5.01 6.56
N ALA A 19 -8.71 -3.76 7.03
CA ALA A 19 -9.75 -3.29 7.95
C ALA A 19 -10.08 -1.83 7.67
N VAL A 20 -11.38 -1.52 7.55
CA VAL A 20 -11.91 -0.15 7.40
C VAL A 20 -13.27 -0.10 8.07
N GLY A 21 -13.55 0.96 8.84
CA GLY A 21 -14.79 1.06 9.61
C GLY A 21 -14.92 -0.08 10.61
N SER A 22 -16.00 -0.82 10.52
CA SER A 22 -16.27 -2.06 11.28
C SER A 22 -16.00 -3.33 10.49
N SER A 23 -15.56 -3.19 9.23
CA SER A 23 -15.39 -4.31 8.29
C SER A 23 -13.94 -4.73 8.16
N GLY A 24 -13.71 -6.00 7.94
CA GLY A 24 -12.40 -6.60 7.74
C GLY A 24 -12.40 -7.68 6.65
N LEU A 25 -11.24 -7.87 6.06
CA LEU A 25 -10.97 -8.92 5.09
C LEU A 25 -9.70 -9.65 5.49
N THR A 26 -9.66 -10.98 5.32
CA THR A 26 -8.41 -11.73 5.43
C THR A 26 -8.44 -12.97 4.55
N MET A 27 -7.28 -13.35 4.01
CA MET A 27 -7.12 -14.54 3.19
C MET A 27 -5.66 -15.00 3.23
N THR A 28 -5.45 -16.31 3.36
CA THR A 28 -4.12 -16.90 3.20
C THR A 28 -3.83 -17.16 1.72
N ILE A 29 -2.72 -16.63 1.23
CA ILE A 29 -2.30 -16.75 -0.17
C ILE A 29 -1.02 -17.57 -0.25
N ILE A 30 -1.12 -18.75 -0.88
CA ILE A 30 0.02 -19.63 -1.16
C ILE A 30 0.18 -19.71 -2.66
N PRO A 31 1.29 -19.18 -3.22
CA PRO A 31 1.52 -19.19 -4.65
C PRO A 31 1.34 -20.56 -5.28
N ARG A 32 0.56 -20.66 -6.36
CA ARG A 32 0.21 -21.88 -7.11
C ARG A 32 -0.71 -22.87 -6.39
N GLN A 33 -1.12 -22.61 -5.15
CA GLN A 33 -2.02 -23.49 -4.40
C GLN A 33 -3.37 -22.84 -4.10
N THR A 34 -3.37 -21.54 -3.87
CA THR A 34 -4.58 -20.76 -3.63
C THR A 34 -4.74 -19.66 -4.68
N PRO A 35 -5.94 -19.07 -4.84
CA PRO A 35 -6.11 -17.84 -5.56
C PRO A 35 -5.16 -16.76 -5.03
N CYS A 36 -4.66 -15.90 -5.92
CA CYS A 36 -3.80 -14.79 -5.51
C CYS A 36 -4.62 -13.51 -5.26
N PHE A 37 -3.98 -12.45 -4.78
CA PHE A 37 -4.66 -11.18 -4.53
C PHE A 37 -5.31 -10.57 -5.79
N ARG A 38 -4.73 -10.81 -6.99
CA ARG A 38 -5.31 -10.36 -8.27
C ARG A 38 -6.56 -11.13 -8.68
N CYS A 39 -6.81 -12.30 -8.10
CA CYS A 39 -8.08 -13.03 -8.28
C CYS A 39 -9.21 -12.39 -7.47
N ILE A 40 -8.87 -11.69 -6.37
CA ILE A 40 -9.83 -10.96 -5.53
C ILE A 40 -10.05 -9.54 -6.06
N MET A 41 -8.98 -8.89 -6.50
CA MET A 41 -8.97 -7.50 -6.92
C MET A 41 -8.16 -7.35 -8.22
N GLU A 42 -8.86 -7.20 -9.31
CA GLU A 42 -8.25 -7.18 -10.66
C GLU A 42 -7.32 -5.98 -10.89
N SER A 43 -7.64 -4.84 -10.31
CA SER A 43 -6.86 -3.60 -10.44
C SER A 43 -6.94 -2.77 -9.16
N PRO A 44 -5.98 -1.88 -8.92
CA PRO A 44 -6.10 -0.90 -7.84
C PRO A 44 -7.36 -0.06 -8.02
N PRO A 45 -8.13 0.17 -6.94
CA PRO A 45 -9.27 1.07 -7.01
C PRO A 45 -8.81 2.48 -7.40
N LEU A 46 -9.67 3.21 -8.09
CA LEU A 46 -9.40 4.60 -8.43
C LEU A 46 -9.22 5.42 -7.14
N PRO A 47 -8.32 6.40 -7.13
CA PRO A 47 -8.15 7.29 -5.99
C PRO A 47 -9.48 7.90 -5.55
N GLY A 48 -9.81 7.78 -4.26
CA GLY A 48 -11.05 8.30 -3.68
C GLY A 48 -12.31 7.46 -3.91
N SER A 49 -12.25 6.36 -4.66
CA SER A 49 -13.42 5.51 -4.94
C SER A 49 -13.80 4.56 -3.80
N THR A 50 -12.91 4.33 -2.87
CA THR A 50 -13.13 3.43 -1.73
C THR A 50 -12.95 4.17 -0.41
N PRO A 51 -13.71 3.81 0.65
CA PRO A 51 -13.48 4.33 1.99
C PRO A 51 -12.05 4.01 2.47
N THR A 52 -11.44 4.96 3.15
CA THR A 52 -10.14 4.80 3.81
C THR A 52 -10.31 4.90 5.32
N CYS A 53 -9.28 4.54 6.08
CA CYS A 53 -9.29 4.70 7.53
C CYS A 53 -9.53 6.15 7.97
N ASP A 54 -9.16 7.14 7.15
CA ASP A 54 -9.36 8.55 7.47
C ASP A 54 -10.76 9.06 7.12
N THR A 55 -11.36 8.54 6.04
CA THR A 55 -12.68 8.96 5.62
C THR A 55 -13.80 8.23 6.36
N ALA A 56 -13.59 6.97 6.72
CA ALA A 56 -14.58 6.13 7.40
C ALA A 56 -14.20 5.78 8.85
N GLY A 57 -12.98 6.14 9.27
CA GLY A 57 -12.44 5.69 10.55
C GLY A 57 -12.12 4.20 10.56
N ILE A 58 -11.70 3.70 11.71
CA ILE A 58 -11.50 2.27 11.97
C ILE A 58 -11.88 1.96 13.41
N LEU A 59 -12.71 0.95 13.58
CA LEU A 59 -13.05 0.43 14.88
C LEU A 59 -11.89 -0.46 15.36
N SER A 60 -11.23 -0.09 16.47
CA SER A 60 -10.04 -0.80 16.96
C SER A 60 -10.20 -2.33 17.07
N PRO A 61 -11.33 -2.89 17.55
CA PRO A 61 -11.52 -4.34 17.60
C PRO A 61 -11.41 -5.05 16.24
N ILE A 62 -11.82 -4.44 15.12
CA ILE A 62 -11.72 -5.11 13.82
C ILE A 62 -10.26 -5.32 13.40
N ALA A 63 -9.39 -4.33 13.66
CA ALA A 63 -7.97 -4.47 13.38
C ALA A 63 -7.34 -5.61 14.20
N SER A 64 -7.73 -5.71 15.48
CA SER A 64 -7.25 -6.79 16.38
C SER A 64 -7.73 -8.17 15.93
N ILE A 65 -8.98 -8.31 15.50
CA ILE A 65 -9.54 -9.57 15.01
C ILE A 65 -8.80 -10.00 13.72
N VAL A 66 -8.68 -9.10 12.74
CA VAL A 66 -8.00 -9.41 11.48
C VAL A 66 -6.56 -9.81 11.73
N SER A 67 -5.81 -9.06 12.55
CA SER A 67 -4.42 -9.38 12.85
C SER A 67 -4.27 -10.70 13.62
N SER A 68 -5.17 -11.02 14.55
CA SER A 68 -5.16 -12.30 15.27
C SER A 68 -5.38 -13.49 14.33
N LEU A 69 -6.27 -13.35 13.36
CA LEU A 69 -6.49 -14.35 12.32
C LEU A 69 -5.24 -14.51 11.45
N GLN A 70 -4.62 -13.41 11.01
CA GLN A 70 -3.38 -13.46 10.23
C GLN A 70 -2.24 -14.15 11.00
N VAL A 71 -2.07 -13.84 12.28
CA VAL A 71 -1.05 -14.50 13.13
C VAL A 71 -1.32 -15.99 13.26
N THR A 72 -2.57 -16.39 13.45
CA THR A 72 -2.96 -17.80 13.52
C THR A 72 -2.61 -18.56 12.24
N GLU A 73 -2.92 -18.00 11.08
CA GLU A 73 -2.54 -18.59 9.79
C GLU A 73 -1.03 -18.65 9.58
N ALA A 74 -0.30 -17.60 10.02
CA ALA A 74 1.17 -17.59 9.98
C ALA A 74 1.77 -18.72 10.83
N ILE A 75 1.25 -18.94 12.04
CA ILE A 75 1.68 -20.04 12.91
C ILE A 75 1.44 -21.40 12.23
N LYS A 76 0.29 -21.62 11.59
CA LYS A 76 0.01 -22.84 10.85
C LYS A 76 1.02 -23.07 9.72
N ILE A 77 1.38 -22.02 8.95
CA ILE A 77 2.39 -22.12 7.91
C ILE A 77 3.76 -22.50 8.51
N LEU A 78 4.19 -21.77 9.53
CA LEU A 78 5.52 -21.97 10.15
C LEU A 78 5.67 -23.31 10.86
N THR A 79 4.57 -23.88 11.35
CA THR A 79 4.55 -25.21 12.01
C THR A 79 4.23 -26.37 11.05
N GLY A 80 4.14 -26.09 9.73
CA GLY A 80 3.85 -27.12 8.72
C GLY A 80 2.42 -27.64 8.71
N LYS A 81 1.49 -26.99 9.41
CA LYS A 81 0.07 -27.39 9.46
C LYS A 81 -0.74 -26.87 8.26
N THR A 82 -0.18 -27.01 7.08
CA THR A 82 -0.73 -26.42 5.83
C THR A 82 -2.12 -26.95 5.46
N LYS A 83 -2.46 -28.19 5.85
CA LYS A 83 -3.81 -28.77 5.65
C LYS A 83 -4.90 -28.07 6.46
N GLN A 84 -4.55 -27.29 7.46
CA GLN A 84 -5.48 -26.55 8.33
C GLN A 84 -5.62 -25.07 7.92
N LEU A 85 -4.94 -24.65 6.85
CA LEU A 85 -5.03 -23.28 6.34
C LEU A 85 -6.39 -23.03 5.71
N ASN A 86 -6.85 -21.80 5.85
CA ASN A 86 -8.05 -21.35 5.19
C ASN A 86 -7.69 -20.63 3.89
N SER A 87 -8.07 -21.19 2.75
CA SER A 87 -7.86 -20.62 1.42
C SER A 87 -9.00 -19.71 0.93
N LYS A 88 -10.09 -19.60 1.72
CA LYS A 88 -11.24 -18.76 1.39
C LYS A 88 -10.99 -17.32 1.84
N LEU A 89 -11.61 -16.36 1.15
CA LEU A 89 -11.65 -14.97 1.61
C LEU A 89 -12.67 -14.84 2.74
N LEU A 90 -12.23 -14.46 3.91
CA LEU A 90 -13.11 -14.04 4.99
C LEU A 90 -13.45 -12.57 4.82
N CYS A 91 -14.75 -12.29 4.73
CA CYS A 91 -15.33 -10.95 4.82
C CYS A 91 -16.11 -10.89 6.15
N LEU A 92 -15.76 -9.92 6.99
CA LEU A 92 -16.44 -9.77 8.28
C LEU A 92 -16.82 -8.30 8.53
N ASP A 93 -17.93 -8.11 9.21
CA ASP A 93 -18.38 -6.83 9.75
C ASP A 93 -18.82 -7.05 11.20
N ILE A 94 -18.00 -6.58 12.15
CA ILE A 94 -18.24 -6.83 13.57
C ILE A 94 -19.41 -6.02 14.15
N TRP A 95 -19.79 -4.92 13.51
CA TRP A 95 -20.96 -4.15 13.91
C TRP A 95 -22.26 -4.83 13.54
N LYS A 96 -22.28 -5.50 12.38
CA LYS A 96 -23.44 -6.26 11.88
C LYS A 96 -23.42 -7.72 12.30
N ASN A 97 -22.39 -8.19 13.03
CA ASN A 97 -22.18 -9.61 13.37
C ASN A 97 -22.17 -10.52 12.14
N SER A 98 -21.64 -10.04 11.02
CA SER A 98 -21.58 -10.76 9.76
C SER A 98 -20.19 -11.39 9.56
N TRP A 99 -20.17 -12.69 9.26
CA TRP A 99 -18.95 -13.47 9.00
C TRP A 99 -19.22 -14.34 7.77
N GLN A 100 -18.58 -14.04 6.67
CA GLN A 100 -18.81 -14.74 5.40
C GLN A 100 -17.49 -15.26 4.83
N TRP A 101 -17.48 -16.55 4.50
CA TRP A 101 -16.38 -17.21 3.83
C TRP A 101 -16.69 -17.35 2.35
N LEU A 102 -15.99 -16.63 1.51
CA LEU A 102 -16.18 -16.65 0.07
C LEU A 102 -15.13 -17.54 -0.58
N GLU A 103 -15.59 -18.49 -1.38
CA GLU A 103 -14.73 -19.23 -2.29
C GLU A 103 -14.38 -18.35 -3.48
N ILE A 104 -13.10 -18.14 -3.67
CA ILE A 104 -12.59 -17.41 -4.84
C ILE A 104 -12.22 -18.47 -5.86
N ALA A 105 -12.78 -18.38 -7.06
CA ALA A 105 -12.44 -19.29 -8.15
C ALA A 105 -10.93 -19.31 -8.37
N SER A 106 -10.35 -20.50 -8.32
CA SER A 106 -8.94 -20.68 -8.64
C SER A 106 -8.72 -20.54 -10.15
N SER A 107 -7.56 -20.09 -10.54
CA SER A 107 -7.16 -19.90 -11.95
C SER A 107 -7.26 -21.16 -12.81
N SER A 108 -7.45 -22.33 -12.19
CA SER A 108 -7.58 -23.61 -12.89
C SER A 108 -8.96 -23.84 -13.52
N GLU A 109 -10.00 -23.11 -13.09
CA GLU A 109 -11.37 -23.48 -13.49
C GLU A 109 -12.10 -22.49 -14.39
N SER A 110 -11.71 -21.22 -14.50
CA SER A 110 -12.33 -20.28 -15.44
C SER A 110 -11.78 -18.84 -15.42
N HIS A 111 -10.71 -18.52 -14.68
CA HIS A 111 -10.27 -17.14 -14.52
C HIS A 111 -8.86 -16.93 -15.06
N ASP A 112 -8.75 -16.10 -16.11
CA ASP A 112 -7.47 -15.72 -16.72
C ASP A 112 -6.75 -14.66 -15.85
N CYS A 113 -6.33 -15.07 -14.64
CA CYS A 113 -5.62 -14.18 -13.75
C CYS A 113 -4.25 -13.80 -14.33
N PRO A 114 -3.96 -12.50 -14.52
CA PRO A 114 -2.70 -12.07 -15.13
C PRO A 114 -1.47 -12.48 -14.32
N VAL A 115 -1.58 -12.65 -13.02
CA VAL A 115 -0.43 -12.97 -12.15
C VAL A 115 -0.28 -14.48 -11.96
N CYS A 116 -1.24 -15.17 -11.36
CA CYS A 116 -1.05 -16.59 -11.03
C CYS A 116 -1.23 -17.53 -12.22
N HIS A 117 -1.94 -17.12 -13.28
CA HIS A 117 -2.08 -17.88 -14.52
C HIS A 117 -1.03 -17.45 -15.56
N SER A 118 -1.01 -16.16 -15.93
CA SER A 118 -0.16 -15.67 -17.03
C SER A 118 1.24 -15.22 -16.60
N GLY A 119 1.53 -15.18 -15.30
CA GLY A 119 2.85 -14.77 -14.77
C GLY A 119 3.24 -13.32 -15.04
N LYS A 120 2.27 -12.44 -15.34
CA LYS A 120 2.50 -11.02 -15.57
C LYS A 120 2.67 -10.30 -14.23
N LEU A 121 3.88 -9.87 -13.92
CA LEU A 121 4.24 -9.20 -12.66
C LEU A 121 4.40 -7.69 -12.91
N GLU A 122 3.30 -7.03 -13.24
CA GLU A 122 3.24 -5.64 -13.72
C GLU A 122 3.77 -4.65 -12.68
N PHE A 123 3.37 -4.82 -11.40
CA PHE A 123 3.80 -3.94 -10.32
C PHE A 123 5.27 -4.11 -9.96
N LEU A 124 5.80 -5.34 -10.09
CA LEU A 124 7.21 -5.61 -9.85
C LEU A 124 8.10 -5.09 -10.99
N LYS A 125 7.60 -5.06 -12.22
CA LYS A 125 8.32 -4.50 -13.37
C LYS A 125 8.28 -2.97 -13.39
N GLY A 126 7.38 -2.36 -12.62
CA GLY A 126 7.20 -0.91 -12.58
C GLY A 126 6.31 -0.37 -13.70
N ASP A 127 5.60 -1.23 -14.43
CA ASP A 127 4.70 -0.83 -15.54
C ASP A 127 3.55 0.08 -15.05
N HIS A 128 3.23 0.01 -13.75
CA HIS A 128 2.27 0.88 -13.06
C HIS A 128 2.94 1.89 -12.13
N SER A 129 4.24 2.18 -12.30
CA SER A 129 4.92 3.21 -11.52
C SER A 129 4.39 4.60 -11.87
N THR A 130 3.30 4.99 -11.22
CA THR A 130 2.91 6.40 -11.21
C THR A 130 3.97 7.15 -10.41
N SER A 131 4.54 8.18 -11.02
CA SER A 131 5.50 9.07 -10.33
C SER A 131 4.89 9.81 -9.12
N THR A 132 3.60 9.60 -8.86
CA THR A 132 2.86 10.20 -7.75
C THR A 132 1.82 9.24 -7.22
N THR A 133 1.74 9.10 -5.89
CA THR A 133 0.75 8.28 -5.18
C THR A 133 0.16 9.08 -4.03
N THR A 134 -1.16 9.10 -3.92
CA THR A 134 -1.82 9.64 -2.72
C THR A 134 -1.56 8.69 -1.54
N LEU A 135 -1.07 9.23 -0.44
CA LEU A 135 -0.91 8.44 0.79
C LEU A 135 -2.26 8.38 1.51
N CYS A 136 -2.72 7.17 1.77
CA CYS A 136 -3.94 6.97 2.56
C CYS A 136 -3.82 7.71 3.89
N GLY A 137 -4.85 8.50 4.22
CA GLY A 137 -5.05 9.01 5.55
C GLY A 137 -4.49 10.37 5.89
N ARG A 138 -3.93 11.06 4.94
CA ARG A 138 -3.49 12.45 5.14
C ARG A 138 -3.52 13.12 3.79
N ASP A 139 -4.13 14.26 3.62
CA ASP A 139 -4.03 15.07 2.40
C ASP A 139 -2.57 15.20 1.97
N SER A 140 -2.04 14.12 1.39
CA SER A 140 -0.61 13.97 1.13
C SER A 140 -0.37 13.19 -0.14
N VAL A 141 0.50 13.70 -0.98
CA VAL A 141 0.91 13.06 -2.23
C VAL A 141 2.39 12.70 -2.13
N GLN A 142 2.71 11.44 -2.33
CA GLN A 142 4.08 11.00 -2.49
C GLN A 142 4.52 11.18 -3.94
N ILE A 143 5.68 11.78 -4.11
CA ILE A 143 6.35 11.95 -5.41
C ILE A 143 7.59 11.08 -5.40
N PHE A 144 7.74 10.27 -6.44
CA PHE A 144 8.88 9.39 -6.63
C PHE A 144 9.62 9.76 -7.92
N GLN A 145 10.94 9.93 -7.83
CA GLN A 145 11.79 10.10 -8.99
C GLN A 145 12.47 8.75 -9.35
N PRO A 146 12.26 8.22 -10.55
CA PRO A 146 12.79 6.90 -10.95
C PRO A 146 14.32 6.82 -11.00
N LYS A 147 15.01 7.94 -11.10
CA LYS A 147 16.48 8.01 -11.15
C LYS A 147 17.00 8.43 -9.79
N GLY A 148 17.22 7.46 -8.91
CA GLY A 148 17.69 7.64 -7.54
C GLY A 148 19.01 8.39 -7.38
N LYS A 149 18.99 9.70 -7.61
CA LYS A 149 20.07 10.58 -7.17
C LYS A 149 19.89 10.80 -5.66
N LYS A 150 20.89 10.43 -4.87
CA LYS A 150 20.92 10.79 -3.45
C LYS A 150 20.83 12.31 -3.31
N VAL A 151 19.86 12.78 -2.54
CA VAL A 151 19.68 14.21 -2.29
C VAL A 151 20.66 14.66 -1.20
N ASN A 152 21.37 15.77 -1.46
CA ASN A 152 22.16 16.42 -0.43
C ASN A 152 21.24 17.26 0.47
N LEU A 153 20.76 16.64 1.56
CA LEU A 153 19.80 17.25 2.47
C LEU A 153 20.32 18.54 3.13
N PRO A 154 21.61 18.64 3.58
CA PRO A 154 22.15 19.89 4.12
C PRO A 154 22.16 21.05 3.11
N GLU A 155 22.52 20.78 1.88
CA GLU A 155 22.54 21.79 0.82
C GLU A 155 21.13 22.24 0.44
N LEU A 156 20.21 21.28 0.27
CA LEU A 156 18.81 21.57 0.03
C LEU A 156 18.20 22.39 1.18
N GLY A 157 18.55 22.03 2.43
CA GLY A 157 18.10 22.75 3.62
C GLY A 157 18.51 24.20 3.61
N ARG A 158 19.77 24.52 3.29
CA ARG A 158 20.26 25.91 3.18
C ARG A 158 19.49 26.73 2.13
N ARG A 159 19.18 26.11 0.99
CA ARG A 159 18.38 26.78 -0.06
C ARG A 159 16.96 27.09 0.41
N LEU A 160 16.33 26.15 1.09
CA LEU A 160 14.93 26.26 1.50
C LEU A 160 14.71 27.15 2.74
N GLN A 161 15.72 27.35 3.58
CA GLN A 161 15.66 28.22 4.76
C GLN A 161 15.29 29.66 4.42
N LEU A 162 15.60 30.12 3.21
CA LEU A 162 15.24 31.45 2.72
C LEU A 162 13.75 31.58 2.35
N LEU A 163 13.05 30.44 2.20
CA LEU A 163 11.68 30.36 1.69
C LEU A 163 10.67 29.90 2.73
N GLY A 164 11.14 29.38 3.87
CA GLY A 164 10.28 28.87 4.92
C GLY A 164 11.04 28.15 6.04
N SER A 165 10.29 27.50 6.90
CA SER A 165 10.87 26.76 8.04
C SER A 165 11.43 25.42 7.58
N VAL A 166 12.68 25.13 7.92
CA VAL A 166 13.39 23.90 7.55
C VAL A 166 13.89 23.19 8.80
N SER A 167 13.65 21.90 8.89
CA SER A 167 14.33 21.00 9.82
C SER A 167 14.81 19.76 9.08
N PHE A 168 15.98 19.23 9.39
CA PHE A 168 16.49 18.04 8.76
C PHE A 168 17.39 17.22 9.70
N ASN A 169 17.49 15.96 9.39
CA ASN A 169 18.41 15.00 10.02
C ASN A 169 19.12 14.17 8.92
N ARG A 170 19.86 13.13 9.32
CA ARG A 170 20.56 12.24 8.37
C ARG A 170 19.68 11.46 7.41
N PHE A 171 18.35 11.39 7.63
CA PHE A 171 17.42 10.55 6.84
C PHE A 171 16.48 11.35 5.97
N LEU A 172 16.04 12.53 6.46
CA LEU A 172 15.02 13.33 5.80
C LEU A 172 15.16 14.82 6.12
N LEU A 173 14.62 15.65 5.22
CA LEU A 173 14.42 17.07 5.38
C LEU A 173 12.93 17.37 5.38
N ARG A 174 12.48 18.20 6.30
CA ARG A 174 11.12 18.73 6.39
C ARG A 174 11.17 20.22 6.11
N PHE A 175 10.43 20.64 5.10
CA PHE A 175 10.25 22.04 4.71
C PHE A 175 8.79 22.43 4.83
N LYS A 176 8.51 23.48 5.58
CA LYS A 176 7.17 24.02 5.78
C LYS A 176 7.10 25.41 5.18
N CYS A 177 6.21 25.59 4.19
CA CYS A 177 5.84 26.87 3.59
C CYS A 177 4.38 27.23 3.90
N LYS A 178 3.89 28.37 3.41
CA LYS A 178 2.50 28.82 3.68
C LYS A 178 1.45 27.80 3.28
N ASP A 179 1.64 27.12 2.16
CA ASP A 179 0.60 26.35 1.50
C ASP A 179 0.78 24.82 1.66
N ALA A 180 1.94 24.36 2.14
CA ALA A 180 2.23 22.94 2.26
C ALA A 180 3.41 22.62 3.17
N GLU A 181 3.49 21.36 3.57
CA GLU A 181 4.69 20.77 4.17
C GLU A 181 5.28 19.74 3.21
N ILE A 182 6.55 19.88 2.85
CA ILE A 182 7.26 18.94 1.97
C ILE A 182 8.31 18.20 2.77
N ILE A 183 8.23 16.86 2.76
CA ILE A 183 9.21 15.98 3.37
C ILE A 183 10.03 15.35 2.26
N VAL A 184 11.34 15.53 2.28
CA VAL A 184 12.27 14.98 1.27
C VAL A 184 13.15 13.94 1.94
N PHE A 185 13.21 12.75 1.37
CA PHE A 185 14.06 11.65 1.84
C PHE A 185 15.39 11.63 1.09
N LEU A 186 16.38 10.99 1.70
CA LEU A 186 17.73 10.87 1.13
C LEU A 186 17.77 10.20 -0.25
N ASP A 187 16.83 9.29 -0.52
CA ASP A 187 16.67 8.57 -1.79
C ASP A 187 15.91 9.35 -2.87
N GLY A 188 15.57 10.61 -2.61
CA GLY A 188 14.86 11.48 -3.55
C GLY A 188 13.33 11.38 -3.50
N ARG A 189 12.77 10.41 -2.77
CA ARG A 189 11.32 10.40 -2.52
C ARG A 189 10.92 11.64 -1.75
N SER A 190 9.73 12.15 -2.05
CA SER A 190 9.19 13.30 -1.34
C SER A 190 7.71 13.12 -1.05
N ILE A 191 7.26 13.68 0.07
CA ILE A 191 5.85 13.70 0.46
C ILE A 191 5.43 15.16 0.56
N VAL A 192 4.42 15.55 -0.21
CA VAL A 192 3.78 16.86 -0.13
C VAL A 192 2.50 16.69 0.68
N LYS A 193 2.44 17.32 1.85
CA LYS A 193 1.27 17.34 2.75
C LYS A 193 0.47 18.61 2.57
N GLY A 194 -0.83 18.55 2.85
CA GLY A 194 -1.78 19.66 2.72
C GLY A 194 -2.52 19.64 1.37
N THR A 195 -2.33 18.60 0.58
CA THR A 195 -3.10 18.42 -0.67
C THR A 195 -3.18 16.94 -1.05
N SER A 196 -4.33 16.54 -1.59
CA SER A 196 -4.53 15.27 -2.30
C SER A 196 -4.47 15.45 -3.84
N ASN A 197 -4.36 16.68 -4.31
CA ASN A 197 -4.27 16.99 -5.74
C ASN A 197 -2.85 16.73 -6.27
N HIS A 198 -2.71 15.74 -7.14
CA HIS A 198 -1.44 15.33 -7.74
C HIS A 198 -0.76 16.43 -8.56
N GLN A 199 -1.54 17.26 -9.28
CA GLN A 199 -1.00 18.35 -10.10
C GLN A 199 -0.44 19.45 -9.22
N LEU A 200 -1.17 19.83 -8.17
CA LEU A 200 -0.71 20.83 -7.20
C LEU A 200 0.53 20.32 -6.46
N ALA A 201 0.55 19.07 -6.02
CA ALA A 201 1.70 18.48 -5.35
C ALA A 201 2.95 18.48 -6.24
N ARG A 202 2.81 18.13 -7.52
CA ARG A 202 3.91 18.21 -8.49
C ARG A 202 4.40 19.65 -8.71
N SER A 203 3.48 20.61 -8.80
CA SER A 203 3.82 22.03 -8.94
C SER A 203 4.62 22.53 -7.74
N LEU A 204 4.16 22.22 -6.51
CA LEU A 204 4.87 22.57 -5.28
C LEU A 204 6.25 21.90 -5.19
N TYR A 205 6.32 20.61 -5.55
CA TYR A 205 7.59 19.90 -5.61
C TYR A 205 8.57 20.54 -6.60
N SER A 206 8.15 20.77 -7.85
CA SER A 206 9.00 21.39 -8.87
C SER A 206 9.43 22.79 -8.47
N ARG A 207 8.55 23.54 -7.82
CA ARG A 207 8.83 24.92 -7.38
C ARG A 207 9.91 25.00 -6.30
N TYR A 208 9.89 24.10 -5.32
CA TYR A 208 10.75 24.18 -4.14
C TYR A 208 11.93 23.22 -4.19
N ILE A 209 11.75 22.03 -4.72
CA ILE A 209 12.78 20.99 -4.71
C ILE A 209 13.51 20.95 -6.06
N GLY A 210 12.76 21.12 -7.15
CA GLY A 210 13.28 21.04 -8.52
C GLY A 210 13.23 19.61 -9.08
N ASN A 211 13.54 19.51 -10.37
CA ASN A 211 13.68 18.24 -11.10
C ASN A 211 15.10 17.71 -11.01
#